data_4186d26575166b8c7c9d4c04e7caedc1
#
_entry.id   4186d26575166b8c7c9d4c04e7caedc1
#
_cell.length_a   1.000
_cell.length_b   1.000
_cell.length_c   1.000
_cell.angle_alpha   90.00
_cell.angle_beta   90.00
_cell.angle_gamma   90.00
#
_symmetry.space_group_name_H-M   'P 1'
#
loop_
_entity.id
_entity.type
_entity.pdbx_description
1 polymer ?
#
loop_
_entity_poly.entity_id
_entity_poly.type
_entity_poly.pdbx_seq_one_letter_code
_entity_poly.pdbx_strand_id
1 'polypeptide(L)'
;LLQQEAADAIRAAARSHGFSERSSHTVSGAHFDWSAVLGASQSLSLFSQRQVVEIHLPTGKPGKEGPAVLIQLAQSLASDGDLLLIITLPRLDKTTKTSAWFTALQQHGVDVPIDTVDRQALPRWIAQRLRQQGQHVAAGEEGEHALRFFADRVEGNLLAAHQEIQKLALLYPAGELNAAQIESAVLNVARYDVFKLGEA
;
A
#
# COMPACT_ATOMS: atom_id res chain seq x y z
N LEU A 1 -2.50 -0.39 4.32
CA LEU A 1 -1.09 -0.16 4.62
C LEU A 1 -0.19 -0.67 3.50
N LEU A 2 -0.02 -1.98 3.29
CA LEU A 2 0.94 -2.56 2.33
C LEU A 2 0.76 -2.06 0.89
N GLN A 3 -0.49 -1.93 0.43
CA GLN A 3 -0.80 -1.40 -0.88
C GLN A 3 -0.35 0.06 -1.03
N GLN A 4 -0.56 0.87 0.02
CA GLN A 4 -0.11 2.24 0.04
C GLN A 4 1.42 2.34 0.01
N GLU A 5 2.09 1.52 0.82
CA GLU A 5 3.56 1.47 0.84
C GLU A 5 4.15 1.06 -0.51
N ALA A 6 3.54 0.06 -1.17
CA ALA A 6 3.97 -0.34 -2.51
C ALA A 6 3.80 0.81 -3.52
N ALA A 7 2.65 1.49 -3.50
CA ALA A 7 2.42 2.64 -4.35
C ALA A 7 3.40 3.80 -4.05
N ASP A 8 3.70 4.06 -2.77
CA ASP A 8 4.67 5.09 -2.36
C ASP A 8 6.09 4.75 -2.82
N ALA A 9 6.49 3.48 -2.76
CA ALA A 9 7.78 3.02 -3.27
C ALA A 9 7.88 3.21 -4.79
N ILE A 10 6.83 2.87 -5.54
CA ILE A 10 6.76 3.09 -6.99
C ILE A 10 6.84 4.60 -7.31
N ARG A 11 6.11 5.44 -6.58
CA ARG A 11 6.18 6.91 -6.74
C ARG A 11 7.57 7.48 -6.47
N ALA A 12 8.23 6.98 -5.42
CA ALA A 12 9.58 7.40 -5.09
C ALA A 12 10.57 7.03 -6.20
N ALA A 13 10.49 5.81 -6.72
CA ALA A 13 11.29 5.37 -7.86
C ALA A 13 10.95 6.18 -9.14
N ALA A 14 9.68 6.44 -9.43
CA ALA A 14 9.27 7.25 -10.57
C ALA A 14 9.88 8.66 -10.52
N ARG A 15 9.85 9.31 -9.35
CA ARG A 15 10.47 10.63 -9.18
C ARG A 15 11.97 10.62 -9.49
N SER A 16 12.69 9.58 -9.05
CA SER A 16 14.13 9.45 -9.35
C SER A 16 14.42 9.22 -10.84
N HIS A 17 13.42 8.78 -11.61
CA HIS A 17 13.48 8.61 -13.07
C HIS A 17 12.89 9.79 -13.86
N GLY A 18 12.62 10.92 -13.19
CA GLY A 18 12.18 12.15 -13.84
C GLY A 18 10.66 12.29 -14.06
N PHE A 19 9.84 11.41 -13.47
CA PHE A 19 8.38 11.56 -13.45
C PHE A 19 8.01 12.60 -12.39
N SER A 20 7.90 13.87 -12.77
CA SER A 20 7.66 15.00 -11.87
C SER A 20 6.19 15.39 -11.75
N GLU A 21 5.41 15.17 -12.79
CA GLU A 21 3.98 15.46 -12.81
C GLU A 21 3.17 14.27 -12.31
N ARG A 22 2.09 14.56 -11.58
CA ARG A 22 1.21 13.52 -11.04
C ARG A 22 -0.25 13.96 -11.07
N SER A 23 -1.11 13.13 -11.63
CA SER A 23 -2.57 13.23 -11.48
C SER A 23 -3.12 11.98 -10.78
N SER A 24 -4.21 12.15 -10.03
CA SER A 24 -4.83 11.05 -9.29
C SER A 24 -6.35 11.10 -9.45
N HIS A 25 -6.93 9.96 -9.80
CA HIS A 25 -8.35 9.79 -10.10
C HIS A 25 -8.92 8.64 -9.29
N THR A 26 -10.03 8.88 -8.57
CA THR A 26 -10.74 7.83 -7.85
C THR A 26 -12.05 7.53 -8.54
N VAL A 27 -12.22 6.30 -9.00
CA VAL A 27 -13.43 5.85 -9.68
C VAL A 27 -14.50 5.51 -8.65
N SER A 28 -15.37 6.48 -8.37
CA SER A 28 -16.40 6.42 -7.32
C SER A 28 -17.79 6.11 -7.88
N GLY A 29 -17.92 5.15 -8.78
CA GLY A 29 -19.24 4.73 -9.28
C GLY A 29 -19.33 4.50 -10.77
N ALA A 30 -20.55 4.16 -11.24
CA ALA A 30 -20.80 3.76 -12.62
C ALA A 30 -20.70 4.91 -13.65
N HIS A 31 -20.83 6.15 -13.19
CA HIS A 31 -20.85 7.37 -14.02
C HIS A 31 -19.58 8.22 -13.85
N PHE A 32 -18.48 7.58 -13.51
CA PHE A 32 -17.20 8.28 -13.43
C PHE A 32 -16.80 8.81 -14.81
N ASP A 33 -16.37 10.07 -14.87
CA ASP A 33 -15.91 10.70 -16.11
C ASP A 33 -14.48 10.24 -16.45
N TRP A 34 -14.39 9.30 -17.37
CA TRP A 34 -13.13 8.76 -17.85
C TRP A 34 -12.40 9.70 -18.82
N SER A 35 -13.08 10.75 -19.34
CA SER A 35 -12.43 11.74 -20.20
C SER A 35 -11.35 12.52 -19.46
N ALA A 36 -11.53 12.75 -18.15
CA ALA A 36 -10.53 13.38 -17.31
C ALA A 36 -9.24 12.56 -17.19
N VAL A 37 -9.35 11.23 -17.14
CA VAL A 37 -8.19 10.32 -17.11
C VAL A 37 -7.46 10.33 -18.46
N LEU A 38 -8.19 10.25 -19.55
CA LEU A 38 -7.61 10.32 -20.89
C LEU A 38 -6.96 11.69 -21.14
N GLY A 39 -7.61 12.77 -20.76
CA GLY A 39 -7.05 14.11 -20.83
C GLY A 39 -5.74 14.25 -20.03
N ALA A 40 -5.71 13.72 -18.80
CA ALA A 40 -4.49 13.70 -17.99
C ALA A 40 -3.38 12.89 -18.66
N SER A 41 -3.69 11.70 -19.22
CA SER A 41 -2.68 10.85 -19.87
C SER A 41 -2.13 11.44 -21.18
N GLN A 42 -2.87 12.33 -21.83
CA GLN A 42 -2.49 12.95 -23.11
C GLN A 42 -1.95 14.36 -22.96
N SER A 43 -2.11 14.99 -21.77
CA SER A 43 -1.60 16.33 -21.53
C SER A 43 -0.09 16.30 -21.31
N LEU A 44 0.66 16.64 -22.36
CA LEU A 44 2.07 16.99 -22.23
C LEU A 44 2.16 18.25 -21.40
N SER A 45 2.72 18.17 -20.20
CA SER A 45 3.05 19.37 -19.42
C SER A 45 4.05 20.21 -20.21
N LEU A 46 3.86 21.53 -20.22
CA LEU A 46 4.80 22.48 -20.85
C LEU A 46 6.19 22.45 -20.19
N PHE A 47 6.32 21.83 -19.03
CA PHE A 47 7.53 21.84 -18.20
C PHE A 47 8.07 20.45 -17.85
N SER A 48 7.30 19.40 -18.12
CA SER A 48 7.70 18.00 -17.81
C SER A 48 7.27 17.08 -18.95
N GLN A 49 8.19 16.23 -19.35
CA GLN A 49 7.94 15.19 -20.36
C GLN A 49 7.42 13.89 -19.74
N ARG A 50 7.55 13.71 -18.40
CA ARG A 50 7.21 12.46 -17.72
C ARG A 50 6.19 12.65 -16.63
N GLN A 51 5.12 11.87 -16.70
CA GLN A 51 4.00 11.98 -15.77
C GLN A 51 3.56 10.65 -15.18
N VAL A 52 3.03 10.70 -13.96
CA VAL A 52 2.36 9.60 -13.30
C VAL A 52 0.86 9.85 -13.31
N VAL A 53 0.10 8.93 -13.86
CA VAL A 53 -1.37 8.91 -13.76
C VAL A 53 -1.77 7.78 -12.81
N GLU A 54 -2.45 8.14 -11.74
CA GLU A 54 -2.93 7.19 -10.76
C GLU A 54 -4.42 7.00 -10.87
N ILE A 55 -4.86 5.74 -10.93
CA ILE A 55 -6.26 5.37 -10.94
C ILE A 55 -6.55 4.47 -9.75
N HIS A 56 -7.42 4.93 -8.88
CA HIS A 56 -7.90 4.15 -7.76
C HIS A 56 -9.30 3.62 -8.04
N LEU A 57 -9.47 2.30 -8.06
CA LEU A 57 -10.76 1.61 -8.23
C LEU A 57 -11.14 0.89 -6.92
N PRO A 58 -11.80 1.54 -5.97
CA PRO A 58 -12.09 0.96 -4.65
C PRO A 58 -12.96 -0.29 -4.70
N THR A 59 -13.80 -0.41 -5.73
CA THR A 59 -14.70 -1.56 -5.92
C THR A 59 -14.13 -2.63 -6.86
N GLY A 60 -12.99 -2.35 -7.52
CA GLY A 60 -12.45 -3.18 -8.59
C GLY A 60 -13.28 -3.18 -9.88
N LYS A 61 -14.31 -2.33 -9.97
CA LYS A 61 -15.20 -2.23 -11.13
C LYS A 61 -15.04 -0.89 -11.83
N PRO A 62 -14.56 -0.86 -13.06
CA PRO A 62 -14.29 0.39 -13.79
C PRO A 62 -15.56 1.05 -14.35
N GLY A 63 -16.76 0.52 -14.10
CA GLY A 63 -18.01 1.06 -14.64
C GLY A 63 -18.23 0.69 -16.10
N LYS A 64 -19.10 1.44 -16.80
CA LYS A 64 -19.51 1.12 -18.17
C LYS A 64 -18.42 1.45 -19.21
N GLU A 65 -17.81 2.61 -19.11
CA GLU A 65 -16.82 3.12 -20.07
C GLU A 65 -15.39 2.72 -19.73
N GLY A 66 -15.11 2.50 -18.43
CA GLY A 66 -13.78 2.21 -17.93
C GLY A 66 -13.05 1.04 -18.59
N PRO A 67 -13.70 -0.10 -18.89
CA PRO A 67 -13.01 -1.19 -19.56
C PRO A 67 -12.35 -0.79 -20.88
N ALA A 68 -13.05 -0.02 -21.72
CA ALA A 68 -12.52 0.44 -23.00
C ALA A 68 -11.36 1.43 -22.80
N VAL A 69 -11.50 2.36 -21.87
CA VAL A 69 -10.45 3.34 -21.55
C VAL A 69 -9.20 2.66 -20.97
N LEU A 70 -9.35 1.70 -20.06
CA LEU A 70 -8.21 0.97 -19.49
C LEU A 70 -7.46 0.15 -20.53
N ILE A 71 -8.16 -0.46 -21.49
CA ILE A 71 -7.54 -1.14 -22.64
C ILE A 71 -6.75 -0.15 -23.50
N GLN A 72 -7.35 0.98 -23.84
CA GLN A 72 -6.70 2.03 -24.63
C GLN A 72 -5.44 2.55 -23.93
N LEU A 73 -5.51 2.85 -22.63
CA LEU A 73 -4.36 3.28 -21.84
C LEU A 73 -3.26 2.21 -21.81
N ALA A 74 -3.60 0.94 -21.57
CA ALA A 74 -2.64 -0.15 -21.56
C ALA A 74 -1.89 -0.26 -22.90
N GLN A 75 -2.61 -0.13 -24.01
CA GLN A 75 -2.02 -0.18 -25.35
C GLN A 75 -1.12 1.01 -25.65
N SER A 76 -1.48 2.22 -25.20
CA SER A 76 -0.66 3.42 -25.41
C SER A 76 0.67 3.35 -24.65
N LEU A 77 0.71 2.71 -23.48
CA LEU A 77 1.94 2.54 -22.70
C LEU A 77 3.02 1.73 -23.43
N ALA A 78 2.66 0.88 -24.37
CA ALA A 78 3.60 0.09 -25.15
C ALA A 78 4.54 0.94 -26.03
N SER A 79 4.14 2.16 -26.35
CA SER A 79 4.87 3.09 -27.23
C SER A 79 5.31 4.37 -26.55
N ASP A 80 4.89 4.60 -25.30
CA ASP A 80 5.13 5.86 -24.58
C ASP A 80 5.94 5.59 -23.30
N GLY A 81 7.23 5.98 -23.29
CA GLY A 81 8.11 5.87 -22.14
C GLY A 81 7.95 7.01 -21.11
N ASP A 82 7.11 7.98 -21.38
CA ASP A 82 6.96 9.20 -20.57
C ASP A 82 5.70 9.18 -19.68
N LEU A 83 4.87 8.13 -19.80
CA LEU A 83 3.70 7.89 -18.94
C LEU A 83 3.90 6.68 -18.04
N LEU A 84 3.76 6.87 -16.74
CA LEU A 84 3.62 5.79 -15.75
C LEU A 84 2.18 5.73 -15.25
N LEU A 85 1.54 4.60 -15.45
CA LEU A 85 0.19 4.34 -14.95
C LEU A 85 0.25 3.47 -13.69
N ILE A 86 -0.29 3.96 -12.58
CA ILE A 86 -0.42 3.21 -11.33
C ILE A 86 -1.90 2.95 -11.07
N ILE A 87 -2.32 1.69 -11.11
CA ILE A 87 -3.71 1.32 -10.85
C ILE A 87 -3.80 0.56 -9.52
N THR A 88 -4.59 1.08 -8.60
CA THR A 88 -4.82 0.48 -7.30
C THR A 88 -6.18 -0.20 -7.27
N LEU A 89 -6.19 -1.50 -6.98
CA LEU A 89 -7.36 -2.37 -7.02
C LEU A 89 -7.52 -3.11 -5.70
N PRO A 90 -8.74 -3.42 -5.26
CA PRO A 90 -8.96 -4.40 -4.21
C PRO A 90 -8.63 -5.82 -4.72
N ARG A 91 -8.71 -6.80 -3.85
CA ARG A 91 -8.62 -8.20 -4.27
C ARG A 91 -9.75 -8.51 -5.26
N LEU A 92 -9.38 -8.85 -6.49
CA LEU A 92 -10.32 -9.14 -7.56
C LEU A 92 -10.79 -10.59 -7.51
N ASP A 93 -12.03 -10.81 -7.88
CA ASP A 93 -12.57 -12.14 -8.13
C ASP A 93 -12.03 -12.74 -9.44
N LYS A 94 -12.25 -14.05 -9.61
CA LYS A 94 -11.75 -14.78 -10.78
C LYS A 94 -12.31 -14.22 -12.11
N THR A 95 -13.57 -13.83 -12.13
CA THR A 95 -14.24 -13.29 -13.31
C THR A 95 -13.63 -11.96 -13.74
N THR A 96 -13.39 -11.06 -12.79
CA THR A 96 -12.76 -9.78 -13.07
C THR A 96 -11.30 -9.96 -13.55
N LYS A 97 -10.57 -10.90 -12.98
CA LYS A 97 -9.19 -11.22 -13.41
C LYS A 97 -9.11 -11.77 -14.85
N THR A 98 -10.17 -12.35 -15.36
CA THR A 98 -10.24 -12.84 -16.77
C THR A 98 -10.90 -11.84 -17.71
N SER A 99 -11.25 -10.65 -17.26
CA SER A 99 -11.81 -9.61 -18.11
C SER A 99 -10.79 -9.05 -19.08
N ALA A 100 -11.27 -8.58 -20.26
CA ALA A 100 -10.41 -8.06 -21.30
C ALA A 100 -9.55 -6.87 -20.85
N TRP A 101 -10.11 -5.96 -20.03
CA TRP A 101 -9.38 -4.80 -19.55
C TRP A 101 -8.25 -5.19 -18.57
N PHE A 102 -8.50 -6.15 -17.67
CA PHE A 102 -7.47 -6.58 -16.73
C PHE A 102 -6.36 -7.36 -17.44
N THR A 103 -6.74 -8.22 -18.39
CA THR A 103 -5.77 -8.93 -19.25
C THR A 103 -4.90 -7.96 -20.05
N ALA A 104 -5.47 -6.88 -20.60
CA ALA A 104 -4.70 -5.86 -21.32
C ALA A 104 -3.70 -5.17 -20.40
N LEU A 105 -4.08 -4.82 -19.16
CA LEU A 105 -3.16 -4.26 -18.18
C LEU A 105 -2.01 -5.21 -17.84
N GLN A 106 -2.29 -6.50 -17.67
CA GLN A 106 -1.25 -7.51 -17.38
C GLN A 106 -0.29 -7.73 -18.56
N GLN A 107 -0.77 -7.59 -19.80
CA GLN A 107 0.07 -7.75 -20.99
C GLN A 107 1.06 -6.60 -21.19
N HIS A 108 0.72 -5.40 -20.76
CA HIS A 108 1.51 -4.18 -20.95
C HIS A 108 2.11 -3.61 -19.65
N GLY A 109 1.85 -4.25 -18.53
CA GLY A 109 2.30 -3.78 -17.21
C GLY A 109 2.71 -4.91 -16.27
N VAL A 110 2.91 -4.56 -15.01
CA VAL A 110 3.27 -5.50 -13.93
C VAL A 110 2.13 -5.54 -12.93
N ASP A 111 1.59 -6.74 -12.68
CA ASP A 111 0.65 -7.00 -11.59
C ASP A 111 1.45 -7.30 -10.31
N VAL A 112 1.22 -6.51 -9.27
CA VAL A 112 1.86 -6.67 -7.97
C VAL A 112 0.81 -7.14 -6.96
N PRO A 113 0.67 -8.46 -6.75
CA PRO A 113 -0.28 -8.99 -5.79
C PRO A 113 0.19 -8.67 -4.37
N ILE A 114 -0.71 -8.08 -3.57
CA ILE A 114 -0.46 -7.75 -2.17
C ILE A 114 -1.35 -8.62 -1.30
N ASP A 115 -0.74 -9.64 -0.72
CA ASP A 115 -1.44 -10.55 0.17
C ASP A 115 -1.58 -9.96 1.59
N THR A 116 -2.60 -10.41 2.29
CA THR A 116 -2.78 -10.10 3.71
C THR A 116 -1.74 -10.85 4.54
N VAL A 117 -1.15 -10.16 5.50
CA VAL A 117 -0.30 -10.81 6.51
C VAL A 117 -1.23 -11.52 7.50
N ASP A 118 -1.19 -12.84 7.51
CA ASP A 118 -1.96 -13.63 8.46
C ASP A 118 -1.36 -13.57 9.88
N ARG A 119 -2.12 -14.10 10.86
CA ARG A 119 -1.70 -14.09 12.26
C ARG A 119 -0.39 -14.84 12.51
N GLN A 120 -0.11 -15.90 11.73
CA GLN A 120 1.11 -16.68 11.89
C GLN A 120 2.34 -15.95 11.33
N ALA A 121 2.16 -15.22 10.24
CA ALA A 121 3.22 -14.43 9.61
C ALA A 121 3.50 -13.11 10.32
N LEU A 122 2.55 -12.61 11.14
CA LEU A 122 2.64 -11.30 11.77
C LEU A 122 3.88 -11.10 12.66
N PRO A 123 4.30 -12.04 13.52
CA PRO A 123 5.54 -11.88 14.30
C PRO A 123 6.78 -11.69 13.42
N ARG A 124 6.88 -12.45 12.33
CA ARG A 124 7.98 -12.31 11.37
C ARG A 124 7.95 -10.97 10.65
N TRP A 125 6.77 -10.50 10.27
CA TRP A 125 6.58 -9.19 9.66
C TRP A 125 7.00 -8.06 10.60
N ILE A 126 6.61 -8.12 11.89
CA ILE A 126 7.02 -7.17 12.92
C ILE A 126 8.55 -7.16 13.05
N ALA A 127 9.19 -8.34 13.16
CA ALA A 127 10.64 -8.44 13.27
C ALA A 127 11.35 -7.82 12.07
N GLN A 128 10.82 -8.03 10.85
CA GLN A 128 11.37 -7.42 9.64
C GLN A 128 11.25 -5.89 9.67
N ARG A 129 10.13 -5.36 10.13
CA ARG A 129 9.90 -3.91 10.23
C ARG A 129 10.81 -3.25 11.28
N LEU A 130 11.01 -3.89 12.43
CA LEU A 130 11.97 -3.43 13.43
C LEU A 130 13.38 -3.34 12.84
N ARG A 131 13.82 -4.36 12.08
CA ARG A 131 15.13 -4.32 11.42
C ARG A 131 15.28 -3.19 10.41
N GLN A 132 14.21 -2.83 9.69
CA GLN A 132 14.24 -1.71 8.73
C GLN A 132 14.51 -0.35 9.40
N GLN A 133 14.18 -0.20 10.67
CA GLN A 133 14.50 0.99 11.47
C GLN A 133 15.71 0.81 12.39
N GLY A 134 16.51 -0.26 12.18
CA GLY A 134 17.74 -0.52 12.94
C GLY A 134 17.53 -1.17 14.29
N GLN A 135 16.32 -1.61 14.63
CA GLN A 135 16.00 -2.29 15.88
C GLN A 135 15.78 -3.80 15.67
N HIS A 136 16.02 -4.60 16.69
CA HIS A 136 15.74 -6.03 16.66
C HIS A 136 15.42 -6.54 18.08
N VAL A 137 14.78 -7.66 18.19
CA VAL A 137 14.57 -8.35 19.47
C VAL A 137 15.72 -9.33 19.73
N ALA A 138 15.92 -9.70 21.00
CA ALA A 138 16.90 -10.72 21.40
C ALA A 138 16.70 -12.01 20.61
N ALA A 139 17.77 -12.75 20.36
CA ALA A 139 17.69 -14.07 19.74
C ALA A 139 17.15 -15.10 20.72
N GLY A 140 16.45 -16.13 20.19
CA GLY A 140 15.94 -17.23 20.99
C GLY A 140 14.52 -17.03 21.51
N GLU A 141 14.14 -17.81 22.52
CA GLU A 141 12.75 -17.91 23.00
C GLU A 141 12.20 -16.58 23.54
N GLU A 142 13.02 -15.77 24.20
CA GLU A 142 12.60 -14.49 24.76
C GLU A 142 12.14 -13.51 23.67
N GLY A 143 12.94 -13.36 22.61
CA GLY A 143 12.58 -12.48 21.49
C GLY A 143 11.38 -13.00 20.69
N GLU A 144 11.28 -14.32 20.51
CA GLU A 144 10.11 -14.92 19.88
C GLU A 144 8.84 -14.72 20.71
N HIS A 145 8.93 -14.80 22.03
CA HIS A 145 7.83 -14.53 22.94
C HIS A 145 7.39 -13.06 22.85
N ALA A 146 8.35 -12.13 22.87
CA ALA A 146 8.07 -10.71 22.73
C ALA A 146 7.38 -10.36 21.39
N LEU A 147 7.81 -10.97 20.27
CA LEU A 147 7.17 -10.79 18.98
C LEU A 147 5.75 -11.38 18.92
N ARG A 148 5.54 -12.55 19.53
CA ARG A 148 4.20 -13.15 19.63
C ARG A 148 3.28 -12.29 20.48
N PHE A 149 3.76 -11.84 21.64
CA PHE A 149 3.03 -10.90 22.49
C PHE A 149 2.61 -9.64 21.73
N PHE A 150 3.55 -9.02 21.01
CA PHE A 150 3.26 -7.86 20.18
C PHE A 150 2.16 -8.18 19.14
N ALA A 151 2.32 -9.27 18.39
CA ALA A 151 1.37 -9.68 17.36
C ALA A 151 -0.03 -9.93 17.92
N ASP A 152 -0.15 -10.55 19.10
CA ASP A 152 -1.43 -10.79 19.75
C ASP A 152 -2.12 -9.49 20.19
N ARG A 153 -1.36 -8.48 20.59
CA ARG A 153 -1.92 -7.19 21.04
C ARG A 153 -2.48 -6.34 19.91
N VAL A 154 -1.94 -6.46 18.71
CA VAL A 154 -2.44 -5.73 17.55
C VAL A 154 -3.52 -6.48 16.77
N GLU A 155 -3.85 -7.73 17.18
CA GLU A 155 -4.98 -8.53 16.67
C GLU A 155 -5.06 -8.62 15.14
N GLY A 156 -3.91 -8.66 14.45
CA GLY A 156 -3.83 -8.67 12.99
C GLY A 156 -4.03 -7.31 12.31
N ASN A 157 -4.21 -6.23 13.08
CA ASN A 157 -4.26 -4.87 12.55
C ASN A 157 -2.85 -4.38 12.18
N LEU A 158 -2.48 -4.50 10.91
CA LEU A 158 -1.16 -4.09 10.41
C LEU A 158 -0.89 -2.59 10.59
N LEU A 159 -1.92 -1.75 10.55
CA LEU A 159 -1.73 -0.31 10.77
C LEU A 159 -1.37 -0.04 12.22
N ALA A 160 -2.06 -0.67 13.17
CA ALA A 160 -1.72 -0.59 14.58
C ALA A 160 -0.30 -1.13 14.83
N ALA A 161 0.04 -2.28 14.27
CA ALA A 161 1.39 -2.83 14.36
C ALA A 161 2.45 -1.85 13.85
N HIS A 162 2.22 -1.24 12.70
CA HIS A 162 3.12 -0.25 12.13
C HIS A 162 3.31 0.98 13.03
N GLN A 163 2.22 1.51 13.57
CA GLN A 163 2.27 2.66 14.50
C GLN A 163 3.06 2.33 15.78
N GLU A 164 2.87 1.13 16.33
CA GLU A 164 3.61 0.68 17.50
C GLU A 164 5.11 0.49 17.20
N ILE A 165 5.44 -0.04 16.02
CA ILE A 165 6.83 -0.15 15.57
C ILE A 165 7.46 1.25 15.44
N GLN A 166 6.78 2.21 14.83
CA GLN A 166 7.27 3.59 14.74
C GLN A 166 7.45 4.23 16.12
N LYS A 167 6.53 3.98 17.04
CA LYS A 167 6.65 4.46 18.42
C LYS A 167 7.88 3.88 19.14
N LEU A 168 8.21 2.61 18.92
CA LEU A 168 9.43 2.00 19.44
C LEU A 168 10.68 2.72 18.93
N ALA A 169 10.72 3.15 17.66
CA ALA A 169 11.84 3.92 17.14
C ALA A 169 11.99 5.31 17.79
N LEU A 170 10.88 5.90 18.26
CA LEU A 170 10.91 7.18 18.97
C LEU A 170 11.32 7.02 20.43
N LEU A 171 10.98 5.91 21.07
CA LEU A 171 11.23 5.67 22.49
C LEU A 171 12.63 5.09 22.78
N TYR A 172 13.17 4.32 21.85
CA TYR A 172 14.39 3.56 22.04
C TYR A 172 15.34 3.73 20.86
N PRO A 173 16.66 3.80 21.10
CA PRO A 173 17.64 3.90 20.03
C PRO A 173 17.66 2.62 19.16
N ALA A 174 18.35 2.68 18.02
CA ALA A 174 18.66 1.50 17.24
C ALA A 174 19.46 0.49 18.09
N GLY A 175 19.20 -0.81 17.88
CA GLY A 175 19.81 -1.89 18.64
C GLY A 175 18.80 -2.91 19.13
N GLU A 176 19.16 -3.65 20.15
CA GLU A 176 18.34 -4.70 20.73
C GLU A 176 17.25 -4.13 21.66
N LEU A 177 16.02 -4.57 21.43
CA LEU A 177 14.86 -4.30 22.28
C LEU A 177 14.59 -5.52 23.16
N ASN A 178 14.54 -5.32 24.47
CA ASN A 178 14.13 -6.38 25.39
C ASN A 178 12.61 -6.52 25.49
N ALA A 179 12.14 -7.61 26.05
CA ALA A 179 10.72 -7.90 26.18
C ALA A 179 9.95 -6.81 26.96
N ALA A 180 10.52 -6.29 28.04
CA ALA A 180 9.89 -5.25 28.86
C ALA A 180 9.68 -3.94 28.10
N GLN A 181 10.60 -3.56 27.21
CA GLN A 181 10.46 -2.38 26.34
C GLN A 181 9.32 -2.55 25.35
N ILE A 182 9.20 -3.73 24.73
CA ILE A 182 8.12 -4.05 23.80
C ILE A 182 6.78 -4.08 24.53
N GLU A 183 6.70 -4.76 25.65
CA GLU A 183 5.49 -4.85 26.47
C GLU A 183 5.01 -3.46 26.92
N SER A 184 5.90 -2.64 27.45
CA SER A 184 5.58 -1.28 27.90
C SER A 184 5.06 -0.40 26.75
N ALA A 185 5.65 -0.52 25.57
CA ALA A 185 5.23 0.25 24.42
C ALA A 185 3.83 -0.17 23.92
N VAL A 186 3.56 -1.49 23.86
CA VAL A 186 2.34 -2.04 23.25
C VAL A 186 1.14 -2.06 24.22
N LEU A 187 1.37 -2.19 25.54
CA LEU A 187 0.29 -2.20 26.56
C LEU A 187 -0.49 -0.88 26.64
N ASN A 188 0.09 0.24 26.24
CA ASN A 188 -0.58 1.54 26.25
C ASN A 188 -1.69 1.68 25.19
N VAL A 189 -1.74 0.83 24.16
CA VAL A 189 -2.79 0.87 23.14
C VAL A 189 -4.13 0.40 23.67
N ALA A 190 -4.14 -0.67 24.44
CA ALA A 190 -5.37 -1.24 25.01
C ALA A 190 -6.08 -0.31 26.02
N ARG A 191 -5.37 0.67 26.58
CA ARG A 191 -5.96 1.64 27.53
C ARG A 191 -6.71 2.79 26.83
N TYR A 192 -6.38 3.13 25.59
CA TYR A 192 -7.02 4.26 24.90
C TYR A 192 -8.36 3.90 24.24
N ASP A 193 -8.57 2.65 23.83
CA ASP A 193 -9.81 2.23 23.17
C ASP A 193 -10.98 2.03 24.17
N VAL A 194 -10.69 1.62 25.39
CA VAL A 194 -11.75 1.35 26.39
C VAL A 194 -12.36 2.63 26.99
N PHE A 195 -11.61 3.73 27.04
CA PHE A 195 -12.13 4.99 27.60
C PHE A 195 -12.94 5.84 26.61
N LYS A 196 -12.87 5.59 25.31
CA LYS A 196 -13.67 6.34 24.33
C LYS A 196 -15.07 5.78 24.07
N LEU A 197 -15.39 4.60 24.58
CA LEU A 197 -16.73 3.98 24.42
C LEU A 197 -17.67 4.23 25.60
N GLY A 198 -17.23 4.94 26.62
CA GLY A 198 -18.03 5.23 27.83
C GLY A 198 -18.62 6.64 27.92
N GLU A 199 -18.38 7.53 26.93
CA GLU A 199 -18.86 8.92 26.94
C GLU A 199 -19.63 9.27 25.65
N ALA A 200 -20.53 8.41 25.21
CA ALA A 200 -21.49 8.72 24.15
C ALA A 200 -22.91 8.33 24.59
#